data_51a6cdb75ca4ce04189bcd411e92cdd8
#
_entry.id   51a6cdb75ca4ce04189bcd411e92cdd8
#
_cell.length_a   1.000
_cell.length_b   1.000
_cell.length_c   1.000
_cell.angle_alpha   90.00
_cell.angle_beta   90.00
_cell.angle_gamma   90.00
#
_symmetry.space_group_name_H-M   'P 1'
#
loop_
_entity.id
_entity.type
_entity.pdbx_description
1 polymer ?
#
loop_
_entity_poly.entity_id
_entity_poly.type
_entity_poly.pdbx_seq_one_letter_code
_entity_poly.pdbx_strand_id
1 'polypeptide(L)'
;MGNVSLLFGGVALFLNSLSLFGKVDLKSAGLFSLLTGLLQTFIATWLVIGAAGDPALTFGYASIYLFAFTYLYVGITFLFGLDGSGVGWFSLFVAISALFYAGVSFSTGDIIGGATWLFWVILWGLFFL
;
A
#
# COMPACT_ATOMS: atom_id res chain seq x y z
N MET A 1 -15.17 4.01 2.49
CA MET A 1 -14.25 2.96 3.00
C MET A 1 -12.82 3.17 2.50
N GLY A 2 -12.58 3.48 1.23
CA GLY A 2 -11.23 3.73 0.72
C GLY A 2 -10.47 4.85 1.45
N ASN A 3 -11.13 5.92 1.85
CA ASN A 3 -10.52 7.01 2.61
C ASN A 3 -10.03 6.58 4.00
N VAL A 4 -10.70 5.62 4.63
CA VAL A 4 -10.25 5.03 5.91
C VAL A 4 -8.94 4.27 5.69
N SER A 5 -8.85 3.50 4.60
CA SER A 5 -7.64 2.80 4.19
C SER A 5 -6.46 3.77 4.02
N LEU A 6 -6.66 4.88 3.30
CA LEU A 6 -5.63 5.89 3.07
C LEU A 6 -5.19 6.59 4.35
N LEU A 7 -6.13 6.92 5.24
CA LEU A 7 -5.81 7.56 6.52
C LEU A 7 -4.86 6.70 7.34
N PHE A 8 -5.21 5.45 7.58
CA PHE A 8 -4.37 4.56 8.38
C PHE A 8 -3.07 4.16 7.67
N GLY A 9 -3.09 4.08 6.34
CA GLY A 9 -1.87 3.95 5.54
C GLY A 9 -0.90 5.10 5.77
N GLY A 10 -1.40 6.33 5.80
CA GLY A 10 -0.61 7.52 6.12
C GLY A 10 -0.01 7.48 7.54
N VAL A 11 -0.79 7.04 8.53
CA VAL A 11 -0.30 6.88 9.91
C VAL A 11 0.80 5.80 9.98
N ALA A 12 0.63 4.68 9.27
CA ALA A 12 1.65 3.62 9.23
C ALA A 12 2.96 4.12 8.60
N LEU A 13 2.89 4.86 7.48
CA LEU A 13 4.07 5.48 6.87
C LEU A 13 4.75 6.46 7.82
N PHE A 14 3.99 7.26 8.54
CA PHE A 14 4.52 8.20 9.53
C PHE A 14 5.26 7.46 10.66
N LEU A 15 4.66 6.44 11.26
CA LEU A 15 5.30 5.65 12.31
C LEU A 15 6.54 4.90 11.80
N ASN A 16 6.48 4.34 10.60
CA ASN A 16 7.62 3.67 9.97
C ASN A 16 8.77 4.66 9.74
N SER A 17 8.49 5.88 9.29
CA SER A 17 9.52 6.91 9.14
C SER A 17 10.14 7.31 10.47
N LEU A 18 9.35 7.45 11.54
CA LEU A 18 9.85 7.72 12.88
C LEU A 18 10.73 6.59 13.40
N SER A 19 10.44 5.34 13.06
CA SER A 19 11.28 4.20 13.46
C SER A 19 12.65 4.22 12.78
N LEU A 20 12.71 4.66 11.52
CA LEU A 20 13.99 4.86 10.82
C LEU A 20 14.85 5.96 11.44
N PHE A 21 14.24 6.99 12.05
CA PHE A 21 14.92 8.02 12.82
C PHE A 21 15.19 7.62 14.28
N GLY A 22 14.92 6.39 14.68
CA GLY A 22 15.11 5.92 16.04
C GLY A 22 14.16 6.52 17.09
N LYS A 23 13.06 7.15 16.66
CA LYS A 23 12.06 7.78 17.54
C LYS A 23 10.97 6.81 18.01
N VAL A 24 10.72 5.76 17.24
CA VAL A 24 9.75 4.70 17.53
C VAL A 24 10.46 3.36 17.43
N ASP A 25 10.16 2.46 18.34
CA ASP A 25 10.67 1.10 18.29
C ASP A 25 10.20 0.37 17.02
N LEU A 26 11.12 -0.34 16.37
CA LEU A 26 10.87 -1.02 15.10
C LEU A 26 9.72 -2.03 15.19
N LYS A 27 9.64 -2.77 16.31
CA LYS A 27 8.55 -3.74 16.52
C LYS A 27 7.21 -3.05 16.73
N SER A 28 7.19 -1.90 17.42
CA SER A 28 5.97 -1.10 17.58
C SER A 28 5.46 -0.56 16.25
N ALA A 29 6.36 -0.04 15.40
CA ALA A 29 6.02 0.37 14.04
C ALA A 29 5.53 -0.81 13.20
N GLY A 30 6.18 -1.96 13.33
CA GLY A 30 5.79 -3.21 12.67
C GLY A 30 4.42 -3.69 13.09
N LEU A 31 4.09 -3.63 14.38
CA LEU A 31 2.76 -4.00 14.88
C LEU A 31 1.68 -3.10 14.26
N PHE A 32 1.91 -1.79 14.21
CA PHE A 32 0.94 -0.87 13.61
C PHE A 32 0.79 -1.10 12.10
N SER A 33 1.90 -1.38 11.39
CA SER A 33 1.85 -1.75 9.98
C SER A 33 1.03 -3.03 9.75
N LEU A 34 1.19 -4.03 10.62
CA LEU A 34 0.40 -5.27 10.55
C LEU A 34 -1.10 -4.98 10.74
N LEU A 35 -1.46 -4.19 11.75
CA LEU A 35 -2.86 -3.80 12.00
C LEU A 35 -3.44 -3.03 10.81
N THR A 36 -2.68 -2.10 10.25
CA THR A 36 -3.08 -1.34 9.05
C THR A 36 -3.30 -2.26 7.86
N GLY A 37 -2.38 -3.18 7.61
CA GLY A 37 -2.48 -4.14 6.51
C GLY A 37 -3.69 -5.07 6.65
N LEU A 38 -3.99 -5.54 7.86
CA LEU A 38 -5.20 -6.34 8.13
C LEU A 38 -6.48 -5.54 7.87
N LEU A 39 -6.54 -4.29 8.37
CA LEU A 39 -7.67 -3.39 8.12
C LEU A 39 -7.87 -3.16 6.61
N GLN A 40 -6.81 -2.86 5.89
CA GLN A 40 -6.87 -2.61 4.45
C GLN A 40 -7.27 -3.86 3.66
N THR A 41 -6.81 -5.04 4.07
CA THR A 41 -7.22 -6.31 3.46
C THR A 41 -8.71 -6.55 3.66
N PHE A 42 -9.24 -6.28 4.86
CA PHE A 42 -10.67 -6.37 5.13
C PHE A 42 -11.46 -5.40 4.26
N ILE A 43 -11.05 -4.12 4.20
CA ILE A 43 -11.71 -3.09 3.38
C ILE A 43 -11.69 -3.47 1.90
N ALA A 44 -10.55 -3.88 1.37
CA ALA A 44 -10.41 -4.29 -0.03
C ALA A 44 -11.33 -5.45 -0.36
N THR A 45 -11.35 -6.48 0.48
CA THR A 45 -12.20 -7.66 0.30
C THR A 45 -13.68 -7.30 0.35
N TRP A 46 -14.09 -6.48 1.29
CA TRP A 46 -15.46 -6.00 1.40
C TRP A 46 -15.90 -5.24 0.15
N LEU A 47 -15.06 -4.33 -0.34
CA LEU A 47 -15.35 -3.54 -1.54
C LEU A 47 -15.38 -4.40 -2.80
N VAL A 48 -14.46 -5.35 -2.95
CA VAL A 48 -14.44 -6.27 -4.11
C VAL A 48 -15.68 -7.17 -4.12
N ILE A 49 -16.10 -7.69 -2.98
CA ILE A 49 -17.37 -8.45 -2.88
C ILE A 49 -18.56 -7.54 -3.25
N GLY A 50 -18.57 -6.31 -2.74
CA GLY A 50 -19.63 -5.33 -3.03
C GLY A 50 -19.66 -4.86 -4.48
N ALA A 51 -18.57 -5.02 -5.24
CA ALA A 51 -18.53 -4.72 -6.68
C ALA A 51 -19.40 -5.68 -7.53
N ALA A 52 -19.82 -6.81 -6.95
CA ALA A 52 -20.77 -7.76 -7.56
C ALA A 52 -20.40 -8.18 -9.00
N GLY A 53 -19.11 -8.31 -9.27
CA GLY A 53 -18.58 -8.72 -10.57
C GLY A 53 -18.39 -7.58 -11.59
N ASP A 54 -18.62 -6.32 -11.21
CA ASP A 54 -18.27 -5.18 -12.06
C ASP A 54 -16.75 -5.11 -12.26
N PRO A 55 -16.23 -5.22 -13.51
CA PRO A 55 -14.80 -5.28 -13.75
C PRO A 55 -14.07 -3.98 -13.40
N ALA A 56 -14.70 -2.83 -13.66
CA ALA A 56 -14.07 -1.52 -13.41
C ALA A 56 -13.95 -1.24 -11.92
N LEU A 57 -15.04 -1.51 -11.16
CA LEU A 57 -15.02 -1.38 -9.70
C LEU A 57 -14.03 -2.37 -9.07
N THR A 58 -14.06 -3.62 -9.51
CA THR A 58 -13.14 -4.65 -9.02
C THR A 58 -11.68 -4.26 -9.26
N PHE A 59 -11.35 -3.78 -10.45
CA PHE A 59 -10.00 -3.29 -10.77
C PHE A 59 -9.58 -2.15 -9.85
N GLY A 60 -10.46 -1.15 -9.66
CA GLY A 60 -10.19 -0.03 -8.76
C GLY A 60 -9.96 -0.48 -7.32
N TYR A 61 -10.84 -1.32 -6.78
CA TYR A 61 -10.74 -1.79 -5.39
C TYR A 61 -9.57 -2.75 -5.17
N ALA A 62 -9.18 -3.52 -6.18
CA ALA A 62 -8.02 -4.41 -6.13
C ALA A 62 -6.71 -3.64 -5.85
N SER A 63 -6.63 -2.37 -6.23
CA SER A 63 -5.47 -1.53 -5.94
C SER A 63 -5.19 -1.39 -4.44
N ILE A 64 -6.20 -1.51 -3.59
CA ILE A 64 -6.05 -1.42 -2.12
C ILE A 64 -5.18 -2.58 -1.60
N TYR A 65 -5.24 -3.76 -2.23
CA TYR A 65 -4.39 -4.89 -1.85
C TYR A 65 -2.89 -4.61 -2.02
N LEU A 66 -2.51 -3.74 -2.96
CA LEU A 66 -1.10 -3.34 -3.12
C LEU A 66 -0.58 -2.66 -1.84
N PHE A 67 -1.39 -1.80 -1.23
CA PHE A 67 -1.09 -1.17 0.05
C PHE A 67 -1.19 -2.17 1.20
N ALA A 68 -2.28 -2.93 1.25
CA ALA A 68 -2.52 -3.90 2.31
C ALA A 68 -1.37 -4.88 2.46
N PHE A 69 -0.94 -5.50 1.38
CA PHE A 69 0.16 -6.46 1.42
C PHE A 69 1.52 -5.81 1.67
N THR A 70 1.72 -4.58 1.24
CA THR A 70 2.92 -3.81 1.61
C THR A 70 3.00 -3.68 3.14
N TYR A 71 1.94 -3.21 3.79
CA TYR A 71 1.93 -3.03 5.25
C TYR A 71 1.99 -4.35 6.01
N LEU A 72 1.32 -5.40 5.52
CA LEU A 72 1.43 -6.74 6.11
C LEU A 72 2.87 -7.25 6.05
N TYR A 73 3.50 -7.14 4.89
CA TYR A 73 4.85 -7.63 4.69
C TYR A 73 5.87 -6.83 5.52
N VAL A 74 5.79 -5.50 5.50
CA VAL A 74 6.63 -4.63 6.34
C VAL A 74 6.41 -4.94 7.82
N GLY A 75 5.16 -5.08 8.26
CA GLY A 75 4.83 -5.41 9.64
C GLY A 75 5.43 -6.74 10.10
N ILE A 76 5.29 -7.77 9.29
CA ILE A 76 5.88 -9.10 9.57
C ILE A 76 7.41 -9.01 9.58
N THR A 77 8.01 -8.32 8.60
CA THR A 77 9.46 -8.14 8.52
C THR A 77 10.02 -7.47 9.77
N PHE A 78 9.38 -6.41 10.26
CA PHE A 78 9.80 -5.69 11.46
C PHE A 78 9.59 -6.50 12.75
N LEU A 79 8.48 -7.22 12.84
CA LEU A 79 8.16 -8.01 14.03
C LEU A 79 9.07 -9.22 14.20
N PHE A 80 9.39 -9.90 13.11
CA PHE A 80 10.17 -11.14 13.13
C PHE A 80 11.63 -10.96 12.74
N GLY A 81 12.07 -9.73 12.46
CA GLY A 81 13.46 -9.46 12.10
C GLY A 81 13.89 -10.11 10.78
N LEU A 82 12.98 -10.21 9.81
CA LEU A 82 13.30 -10.74 8.49
C LEU A 82 14.17 -9.75 7.71
N ASP A 83 14.93 -10.28 6.76
CA ASP A 83 15.68 -9.45 5.85
C ASP A 83 14.69 -8.67 4.92
N GLY A 84 15.03 -7.43 4.60
CA GLY A 84 14.16 -6.53 3.84
C GLY A 84 14.07 -6.81 2.34
N SER A 85 14.83 -7.78 1.81
CA SER A 85 14.90 -8.04 0.36
C SER A 85 13.55 -8.40 -0.24
N GLY A 86 12.74 -9.20 0.47
CA GLY A 86 11.40 -9.58 0.02
C GLY A 86 10.47 -8.37 -0.10
N VAL A 87 10.50 -7.46 0.87
CA VAL A 87 9.75 -6.19 0.80
C VAL A 87 10.22 -5.35 -0.38
N GLY A 88 11.54 -5.29 -0.63
CA GLY A 88 12.11 -4.57 -1.76
C GLY A 88 11.59 -5.09 -3.10
N TRP A 89 11.68 -6.39 -3.36
CA TRP A 89 11.19 -6.99 -4.59
C TRP A 89 9.67 -6.87 -4.75
N PHE A 90 8.91 -7.02 -3.67
CA PHE A 90 7.47 -6.77 -3.69
C PHE A 90 7.17 -5.30 -4.03
N SER A 91 7.95 -4.36 -3.48
CA SER A 91 7.80 -2.93 -3.77
C SER A 91 8.06 -2.62 -5.24
N LEU A 92 9.02 -3.28 -5.89
CA LEU A 92 9.22 -3.15 -7.34
C LEU A 92 7.99 -3.61 -8.12
N PHE A 93 7.42 -4.76 -7.77
CA PHE A 93 6.18 -5.25 -8.39
C PHE A 93 5.04 -4.24 -8.21
N VAL A 94 4.88 -3.66 -7.01
CA VAL A 94 3.84 -2.67 -6.75
C VAL A 94 4.08 -1.38 -7.54
N ALA A 95 5.34 -0.92 -7.65
CA ALA A 95 5.68 0.25 -8.45
C ALA A 95 5.31 0.06 -9.93
N ILE A 96 5.59 -1.12 -10.50
CA ILE A 96 5.19 -1.46 -11.86
C ILE A 96 3.66 -1.48 -12.00
N SER A 97 2.96 -2.10 -11.04
CA SER A 97 1.49 -2.13 -11.01
C SER A 97 0.90 -0.71 -10.94
N ALA A 98 1.48 0.17 -10.13
CA ALA A 98 1.05 1.56 -10.00
C ALA A 98 1.19 2.34 -11.31
N LEU A 99 2.16 2.02 -12.18
CA LEU A 99 2.25 2.59 -13.53
C LEU A 99 1.03 2.25 -14.38
N PHE A 100 0.52 1.01 -14.30
CA PHE A 100 -0.69 0.63 -15.01
C PHE A 100 -1.91 1.41 -14.49
N TYR A 101 -2.05 1.56 -13.18
CA TYR A 101 -3.13 2.37 -12.59
C TYR A 101 -3.03 3.84 -13.01
N ALA A 102 -1.82 4.41 -13.07
CA ALA A 102 -1.60 5.76 -13.58
C ALA A 102 -2.05 5.89 -15.05
N GLY A 103 -1.65 4.94 -15.90
CA GLY A 103 -2.04 4.90 -17.31
C GLY A 103 -3.55 4.84 -17.50
N VAL A 104 -4.25 3.98 -16.74
CA VAL A 104 -5.72 3.89 -16.78
C VAL A 104 -6.35 5.20 -16.33
N SER A 105 -5.90 5.80 -15.22
CA SER A 105 -6.43 7.08 -14.74
C SER A 105 -6.28 8.18 -15.78
N PHE A 106 -5.12 8.33 -16.40
CA PHE A 106 -4.92 9.32 -17.46
C PHE A 106 -5.79 9.03 -18.70
N SER A 107 -5.95 7.77 -19.08
CA SER A 107 -6.77 7.39 -20.24
C SER A 107 -8.26 7.71 -20.05
N THR A 108 -8.72 7.74 -18.81
CA THR A 108 -10.10 8.10 -18.44
C THR A 108 -10.27 9.58 -18.11
N GLY A 109 -9.21 10.38 -18.26
CA GLY A 109 -9.24 11.82 -17.98
C GLY A 109 -9.07 12.20 -16.51
N ASP A 110 -8.81 11.23 -15.62
CA ASP A 110 -8.53 11.49 -14.20
C ASP A 110 -7.04 11.88 -14.03
N ILE A 111 -6.75 13.15 -14.28
CA ILE A 111 -5.39 13.70 -14.18
C ILE A 111 -4.86 13.64 -12.75
N ILE A 112 -5.71 13.94 -11.77
CA ILE A 112 -5.33 13.93 -10.34
C ILE A 112 -5.01 12.51 -9.88
N GLY A 113 -5.86 11.55 -10.21
CA GLY A 113 -5.63 10.14 -9.91
C GLY A 113 -4.35 9.63 -10.58
N GLY A 114 -4.15 9.94 -11.86
CA GLY A 114 -2.95 9.56 -12.58
C GLY A 114 -1.67 10.15 -11.94
N ALA A 115 -1.67 11.43 -11.59
CA ALA A 115 -0.55 12.07 -10.89
C ALA A 115 -0.30 11.42 -9.52
N THR A 116 -1.36 11.12 -8.77
CA THR A 116 -1.27 10.44 -7.47
C THR A 116 -0.62 9.06 -7.61
N TRP A 117 -1.02 8.28 -8.63
CA TRP A 117 -0.39 6.99 -8.89
C TRP A 117 1.10 7.11 -9.25
N LEU A 118 1.52 8.16 -9.97
CA LEU A 118 2.94 8.40 -10.23
C LEU A 118 3.74 8.70 -8.96
N PHE A 119 3.17 9.42 -7.99
CA PHE A 119 3.81 9.58 -6.68
C PHE A 119 3.99 8.23 -5.98
N TRP A 120 3.01 7.35 -6.05
CA TRP A 120 3.12 6.00 -5.50
C TRP A 120 4.20 5.17 -6.20
N VAL A 121 4.34 5.29 -7.54
CA VAL A 121 5.45 4.65 -8.27
C VAL A 121 6.81 5.06 -7.71
N ILE A 122 7.00 6.36 -7.46
CA ILE A 122 8.25 6.88 -6.90
C ILE A 122 8.46 6.31 -5.49
N LEU A 123 7.44 6.35 -4.64
CA LEU A 123 7.54 5.89 -3.25
C LEU A 123 7.93 4.40 -3.17
N TRP A 124 7.22 3.53 -3.89
CA TRP A 124 7.56 2.11 -3.90
C TRP A 124 8.88 1.82 -4.62
N GLY A 125 9.22 2.61 -5.64
CA GLY A 125 10.55 2.54 -6.25
C GLY A 125 11.67 2.80 -5.24
N LEU A 126 11.49 3.76 -4.34
CA LEU A 126 12.44 4.04 -3.26
C LEU A 126 12.54 2.89 -2.24
N PHE A 127 11.45 2.19 -1.98
CA PHE A 127 11.50 1.01 -1.10
C PHE A 127 12.22 -0.19 -1.74
N PHE A 128 12.30 -0.25 -3.06
CA PHE A 128 13.08 -1.26 -3.76
C PHE A 128 14.59 -1.00 -3.66
N LEU A 129 15.03 0.27 -3.65
CA LEU A 129 16.45 0.66 -3.57
C LEU A 129 17.03 0.46 -2.16
#